data_f86f4cd361fe3634352ef7cf3641031a
#
_entry.id   f86f4cd361fe3634352ef7cf3641031a
#
_cell.length_a   1.000
_cell.length_b   1.000
_cell.length_c   1.000
_cell.angle_alpha   90.00
_cell.angle_beta   90.00
_cell.angle_gamma   90.00
#
_symmetry.space_group_name_H-M   'P 1'
#
loop_
_entity.id
_entity.type
_entity.pdbx_description
1 polymer ?
#
loop_
_entity_poly.entity_id
_entity_poly.type
_entity_poly.pdbx_seq_one_letter_code
_entity_poly.pdbx_strand_id
1 'polypeptide(L)'
;MKTKVWLLAVLASFLPNGLFAHPTGGEDRAYWVETLVKIADPVLVNLSEGTLKKNMPFESLSDDPLRKDVSYREAVGRTICGIAPWLELGPEDTKEGKIRSKYIKLAVQGLRNAVNPQSPDYLVFDNRHSQPLVDAAFLAQGLLRAPRQLWGNLDSETQSRIITELKRTRTIKPKESNWLLFASMVEAALLEFTNEYDTQRLYYGVNRFLDNWYKGDAWY
;
A
#
# COMPACT_ATOMS: atom_id res chain seq x y z
N MET A 1 -12.00 21.30 68.27
CA MET A 1 -11.63 20.23 67.32
C MET A 1 -12.06 20.59 65.91
N LYS A 2 -11.50 21.62 65.28
CA LYS A 2 -11.89 21.99 63.86
C LYS A 2 -10.69 22.45 63.00
N THR A 3 -9.45 22.10 63.33
CA THR A 3 -8.24 22.64 62.70
C THR A 3 -7.36 21.59 62.00
N LYS A 4 -7.83 20.32 61.81
CA LYS A 4 -7.02 19.27 61.19
C LYS A 4 -7.51 18.83 59.78
N VAL A 5 -8.63 19.39 59.29
CA VAL A 5 -9.18 18.94 58.00
C VAL A 5 -8.63 19.73 56.80
N TRP A 6 -8.08 20.94 57.02
CA TRP A 6 -7.58 21.83 55.97
C TRP A 6 -6.17 21.51 55.46
N LEU A 7 -5.37 20.76 56.20
CA LEU A 7 -3.99 20.44 55.78
C LEU A 7 -3.95 19.28 54.75
N LEU A 8 -4.96 18.43 54.71
CA LEU A 8 -5.01 17.33 53.75
C LEU A 8 -5.51 17.74 52.33
N ALA A 9 -6.30 18.82 52.27
CA ALA A 9 -6.81 19.32 50.98
C ALA A 9 -5.75 20.11 50.19
N VAL A 10 -4.75 20.69 50.85
CA VAL A 10 -3.67 21.47 50.20
C VAL A 10 -2.56 20.58 49.66
N LEU A 11 -2.36 19.38 50.21
CA LEU A 11 -1.36 18.42 49.69
C LEU A 11 -1.83 17.70 48.42
N ALA A 12 -3.13 17.62 48.17
CA ALA A 12 -3.67 17.00 46.94
C ALA A 12 -3.53 17.87 45.68
N SER A 13 -3.28 19.19 45.84
CA SER A 13 -3.12 20.13 44.72
C SER A 13 -1.68 20.23 44.19
N PHE A 14 -0.73 19.54 44.80
CA PHE A 14 0.68 19.50 44.39
C PHE A 14 1.13 18.12 43.84
N LEU A 15 0.19 17.25 43.49
CA LEU A 15 0.57 16.11 42.64
C LEU A 15 0.92 16.68 41.28
N PRO A 16 2.18 16.56 40.83
CA PRO A 16 2.54 17.03 39.51
C PRO A 16 1.67 16.28 38.53
N ASN A 17 1.01 16.99 37.60
CA ASN A 17 0.31 16.46 36.43
C ASN A 17 1.26 15.71 35.49
N GLY A 18 2.28 15.04 36.01
CA GLY A 18 3.39 14.43 35.29
C GLY A 18 3.41 12.91 35.29
N LEU A 19 2.32 12.24 35.67
CA LEU A 19 2.30 10.77 35.68
C LEU A 19 1.83 10.11 34.39
N PHE A 20 1.38 10.90 33.42
CA PHE A 20 1.14 10.42 32.05
C PHE A 20 1.84 11.42 31.12
N ALA A 21 3.13 11.23 30.89
CA ALA A 21 3.79 11.90 29.77
C ALA A 21 3.09 11.45 28.49
N HIS A 22 2.37 12.36 27.86
CA HIS A 22 1.86 12.08 26.49
C HIS A 22 3.06 11.89 25.58
N PRO A 23 3.04 10.87 24.70
CA PRO A 23 4.13 10.67 23.76
C PRO A 23 4.35 11.93 22.92
N THR A 24 5.60 12.23 22.65
CA THR A 24 5.96 13.35 21.78
C THR A 24 5.73 12.99 20.33
N GLY A 25 5.54 13.95 19.43
CA GLY A 25 5.41 13.67 18.00
C GLY A 25 6.63 12.92 17.42
N GLY A 26 7.80 13.05 18.04
CA GLY A 26 8.99 12.26 17.67
C GLY A 26 8.88 10.80 18.09
N GLU A 27 8.34 10.51 19.27
CA GLU A 27 8.09 9.15 19.76
C GLU A 27 6.98 8.48 18.95
N ASP A 28 5.89 9.19 18.66
CA ASP A 28 4.82 8.72 17.79
C ASP A 28 5.37 8.38 16.40
N ARG A 29 6.20 9.24 15.82
CA ARG A 29 6.86 9.00 14.53
C ARG A 29 7.70 7.73 14.56
N ALA A 30 8.51 7.54 15.59
CA ALA A 30 9.35 6.36 15.74
C ALA A 30 8.50 5.08 15.83
N TYR A 31 7.43 5.11 16.64
CA TYR A 31 6.47 4.01 16.76
C TYR A 31 5.79 3.66 15.44
N TRP A 32 5.35 4.66 14.68
CA TRP A 32 4.73 4.43 13.36
C TRP A 32 5.70 3.84 12.36
N VAL A 33 6.96 4.31 12.33
CA VAL A 33 8.00 3.74 11.45
C VAL A 33 8.31 2.30 11.84
N GLU A 34 8.41 1.99 13.13
CA GLU A 34 8.61 0.61 13.60
C GLU A 34 7.45 -0.30 13.21
N THR A 35 6.23 0.16 13.38
CA THR A 35 5.01 -0.57 12.98
C THR A 35 4.96 -0.80 11.47
N LEU A 36 5.26 0.23 10.67
CA LEU A 36 5.35 0.12 9.22
C LEU A 36 6.38 -0.94 8.80
N VAL A 37 7.57 -0.88 9.39
CA VAL A 37 8.65 -1.86 9.13
C VAL A 37 8.19 -3.27 9.49
N LYS A 38 7.60 -3.47 10.66
CA LYS A 38 7.09 -4.77 11.12
C LYS A 38 6.07 -5.38 10.16
N ILE A 39 5.22 -4.55 9.53
CA ILE A 39 4.21 -5.00 8.56
C ILE A 39 4.86 -5.28 7.20
N ALA A 40 5.74 -4.40 6.72
CA ALA A 40 6.31 -4.46 5.38
C ALA A 40 7.45 -5.49 5.24
N ASP A 41 8.22 -5.73 6.30
CA ASP A 41 9.44 -6.55 6.26
C ASP A 41 9.16 -7.97 5.77
N PRO A 42 8.18 -8.74 6.31
CA PRO A 42 7.94 -10.09 5.87
C PRO A 42 7.52 -10.20 4.40
N VAL A 43 6.87 -9.17 3.85
CA VAL A 43 6.48 -9.14 2.44
C VAL A 43 7.67 -8.76 1.57
N LEU A 44 8.32 -7.65 1.85
CA LEU A 44 9.34 -7.08 0.95
C LEU A 44 10.66 -7.82 0.97
N VAL A 45 11.09 -8.35 2.12
CA VAL A 45 12.29 -9.18 2.21
C VAL A 45 12.09 -10.44 1.38
N ASN A 46 11.02 -11.18 1.63
CA ASN A 46 10.75 -12.42 0.89
C ASN A 46 10.54 -12.16 -0.61
N LEU A 47 9.82 -11.10 -0.98
CA LEU A 47 9.63 -10.78 -2.40
C LEU A 47 10.94 -10.41 -3.09
N SER A 48 11.82 -9.65 -2.41
CA SER A 48 13.13 -9.28 -2.95
C SER A 48 14.07 -10.46 -3.15
N GLU A 49 13.90 -11.51 -2.35
CA GLU A 49 14.66 -12.77 -2.39
C GLU A 49 14.04 -13.84 -3.29
N GLY A 50 12.83 -13.61 -3.83
CA GLY A 50 12.11 -14.61 -4.63
C GLY A 50 11.56 -15.77 -3.78
N THR A 51 11.25 -15.53 -2.53
CA THR A 51 10.79 -16.54 -1.55
C THR A 51 9.40 -16.26 -0.96
N LEU A 52 8.70 -15.22 -1.44
CA LEU A 52 7.40 -14.82 -0.90
C LEU A 52 6.38 -15.96 -0.96
N LYS A 53 6.17 -16.54 -2.13
CA LYS A 53 5.21 -17.64 -2.32
C LYS A 53 5.57 -18.90 -1.53
N LYS A 54 6.86 -19.09 -1.28
CA LYS A 54 7.35 -20.22 -0.47
C LYS A 54 7.09 -20.03 1.02
N ASN A 55 7.30 -18.82 1.52
CA ASN A 55 7.36 -18.55 2.96
C ASN A 55 6.08 -17.90 3.51
N MET A 56 5.25 -17.29 2.66
CA MET A 56 4.01 -16.64 3.11
C MET A 56 3.00 -17.69 3.58
N PRO A 57 2.54 -17.62 4.84
CA PRO A 57 1.48 -18.50 5.33
C PRO A 57 0.18 -18.22 4.55
N PHE A 58 -0.58 -19.29 4.34
CA PHE A 58 -1.88 -19.19 3.66
C PHE A 58 -2.96 -19.85 4.50
N GLU A 59 -3.99 -19.07 4.81
CA GLU A 59 -5.20 -19.54 5.46
C GLU A 59 -6.42 -19.11 4.62
N SER A 60 -7.35 -20.01 4.40
CA SER A 60 -8.58 -19.73 3.66
C SER A 60 -9.72 -20.61 4.14
N LEU A 61 -10.92 -20.05 4.21
CA LEU A 61 -12.15 -20.80 4.43
C LEU A 61 -12.66 -21.49 3.14
N SER A 62 -12.01 -21.24 2.01
CA SER A 62 -12.39 -21.76 0.69
C SER A 62 -11.29 -22.66 0.14
N ASP A 63 -11.68 -23.78 -0.45
CA ASP A 63 -10.80 -24.70 -1.17
C ASP A 63 -10.42 -24.20 -2.57
N ASP A 64 -10.81 -22.99 -2.96
CA ASP A 64 -10.47 -22.41 -4.25
C ASP A 64 -8.93 -22.18 -4.36
N PRO A 65 -8.24 -22.90 -5.25
CA PRO A 65 -6.79 -22.78 -5.40
C PRO A 65 -6.34 -21.38 -5.85
N LEU A 66 -7.21 -20.61 -6.49
CA LEU A 66 -6.90 -19.25 -6.92
C LEU A 66 -6.80 -18.26 -5.73
N ARG A 67 -7.35 -18.62 -4.57
CA ARG A 67 -7.27 -17.79 -3.36
C ARG A 67 -5.84 -17.58 -2.90
N LYS A 68 -4.99 -18.57 -3.06
CA LYS A 68 -3.57 -18.47 -2.72
C LYS A 68 -2.86 -17.43 -3.59
N ASP A 69 -3.11 -17.45 -4.89
CA ASP A 69 -2.55 -16.47 -5.82
C ASP A 69 -3.07 -15.06 -5.56
N VAL A 70 -4.35 -14.92 -5.16
CA VAL A 70 -4.93 -13.65 -4.71
C VAL A 70 -4.18 -13.11 -3.51
N SER A 71 -3.93 -13.92 -2.49
CA SER A 71 -3.26 -13.50 -1.25
C SER A 71 -1.88 -12.89 -1.50
N TYR A 72 -1.11 -13.46 -2.42
CA TYR A 72 0.21 -12.91 -2.78
C TYR A 72 0.12 -11.54 -3.45
N ARG A 73 -0.78 -11.38 -4.44
CA ARG A 73 -0.99 -10.08 -5.11
C ARG A 73 -1.49 -9.01 -4.14
N GLU A 74 -2.44 -9.38 -3.28
CA GLU A 74 -3.01 -8.50 -2.28
C GLU A 74 -1.94 -8.05 -1.27
N ALA A 75 -1.13 -8.97 -0.75
CA ALA A 75 -0.03 -8.65 0.15
C ALA A 75 0.94 -7.65 -0.49
N VAL A 76 1.38 -7.90 -1.73
CA VAL A 76 2.33 -7.04 -2.44
C VAL A 76 1.70 -5.69 -2.78
N GLY A 77 0.53 -5.67 -3.44
CA GLY A 77 -0.12 -4.44 -3.87
C GLY A 77 -0.43 -3.50 -2.71
N ARG A 78 -1.00 -4.02 -1.61
CA ARG A 78 -1.34 -3.21 -0.44
C ARG A 78 -0.10 -2.75 0.33
N THR A 79 0.92 -3.59 0.48
CA THR A 79 2.18 -3.19 1.12
C THR A 79 2.85 -2.06 0.34
N ILE A 80 3.03 -2.20 -0.96
CA ILE A 80 3.62 -1.16 -1.82
C ILE A 80 2.80 0.13 -1.72
N CYS A 81 1.47 0.06 -1.85
CA CYS A 81 0.59 1.23 -1.75
C CYS A 81 0.70 1.93 -0.40
N GLY A 82 0.72 1.16 0.69
CA GLY A 82 0.76 1.70 2.05
C GLY A 82 2.07 2.41 2.39
N ILE A 83 3.20 1.86 1.96
CA ILE A 83 4.52 2.43 2.28
C ILE A 83 5.01 3.47 1.26
N ALA A 84 4.42 3.54 0.07
CA ALA A 84 4.89 4.39 -1.03
C ALA A 84 5.09 5.86 -0.63
N PRO A 85 4.17 6.55 0.09
CA PRO A 85 4.38 7.94 0.50
C PRO A 85 5.60 8.12 1.41
N TRP A 86 5.90 7.13 2.25
CA TRP A 86 7.08 7.15 3.10
C TRP A 86 8.36 6.90 2.28
N LEU A 87 8.33 5.96 1.34
CA LEU A 87 9.47 5.71 0.44
C LEU A 87 9.79 6.93 -0.42
N GLU A 88 8.76 7.67 -0.89
CA GLU A 88 8.95 8.83 -1.77
C GLU A 88 9.73 9.99 -1.11
N LEU A 89 9.80 10.03 0.23
CA LEU A 89 10.68 10.96 0.95
C LEU A 89 12.18 10.76 0.60
N GLY A 90 12.54 9.58 0.09
CA GLY A 90 13.91 9.28 -0.35
C GLY A 90 14.90 9.01 0.77
N PRO A 91 16.16 8.72 0.42
CA PRO A 91 17.21 8.51 1.40
C PRO A 91 17.57 9.83 2.12
N GLU A 92 17.95 9.71 3.41
CA GLU A 92 18.34 10.83 4.25
C GLU A 92 19.36 10.34 5.28
N ASP A 93 20.30 11.21 5.72
CA ASP A 93 21.30 10.84 6.72
C ASP A 93 20.74 10.93 8.15
N THR A 94 19.60 10.29 8.37
CA THR A 94 18.97 10.06 9.68
C THR A 94 18.80 8.56 9.89
N LYS A 95 18.51 8.15 11.13
CA LYS A 95 18.17 6.75 11.44
C LYS A 95 16.99 6.26 10.56
N GLU A 96 15.93 7.06 10.48
CA GLU A 96 14.76 6.75 9.65
C GLU A 96 15.10 6.72 8.17
N GLY A 97 15.87 7.70 7.67
CA GLY A 97 16.29 7.76 6.26
C GLY A 97 17.12 6.56 5.82
N LYS A 98 17.99 6.03 6.71
CA LYS A 98 18.75 4.81 6.46
C LYS A 98 17.85 3.57 6.35
N ILE A 99 16.86 3.46 7.24
CA ILE A 99 15.83 2.41 7.17
C ILE A 99 15.07 2.53 5.85
N ARG A 100 14.58 3.72 5.52
CA ARG A 100 13.85 4.01 4.29
C ARG A 100 14.64 3.63 3.03
N SER A 101 15.93 3.98 3.00
CA SER A 101 16.83 3.59 1.91
C SER A 101 16.92 2.06 1.70
N LYS A 102 16.95 1.28 2.80
CA LYS A 102 16.86 -0.19 2.73
C LYS A 102 15.56 -0.62 2.06
N TYR A 103 14.42 -0.07 2.50
CA TYR A 103 13.09 -0.48 2.00
C TYR A 103 12.83 -0.04 0.56
N ILE A 104 13.40 1.08 0.11
CA ILE A 104 13.38 1.46 -1.32
C ILE A 104 14.04 0.33 -2.15
N LYS A 105 15.22 -0.12 -1.76
CA LYS A 105 15.95 -1.19 -2.46
C LYS A 105 15.17 -2.52 -2.46
N LEU A 106 14.61 -2.90 -1.31
CA LEU A 106 13.79 -4.11 -1.20
C LEU A 106 12.55 -4.03 -2.09
N ALA A 107 11.84 -2.90 -2.09
CA ALA A 107 10.65 -2.70 -2.90
C ALA A 107 10.97 -2.73 -4.40
N VAL A 108 12.02 -2.04 -4.85
CA VAL A 108 12.46 -2.04 -6.25
C VAL A 108 12.86 -3.45 -6.71
N GLN A 109 13.66 -4.18 -5.90
CA GLN A 109 14.02 -5.56 -6.23
C GLN A 109 12.81 -6.49 -6.19
N GLY A 110 11.93 -6.32 -5.20
CA GLY A 110 10.68 -7.05 -5.10
C GLY A 110 9.77 -6.86 -6.31
N LEU A 111 9.63 -5.62 -6.80
CA LEU A 111 8.86 -5.33 -8.00
C LEU A 111 9.44 -5.99 -9.25
N ARG A 112 10.78 -6.06 -9.39
CA ARG A 112 11.44 -6.82 -10.46
C ARG A 112 11.05 -8.29 -10.42
N ASN A 113 11.08 -8.91 -9.25
CA ASN A 113 10.70 -10.32 -9.06
C ASN A 113 9.20 -10.52 -9.32
N ALA A 114 8.36 -9.62 -8.84
CA ALA A 114 6.89 -9.71 -8.97
C ALA A 114 6.40 -9.73 -10.42
N VAL A 115 7.12 -9.07 -11.34
CA VAL A 115 6.72 -9.01 -12.76
C VAL A 115 7.65 -9.76 -13.71
N ASN A 116 8.65 -10.46 -13.20
CA ASN A 116 9.52 -11.31 -14.02
C ASN A 116 8.91 -12.71 -14.17
N PRO A 117 8.55 -13.15 -15.40
CA PRO A 117 7.98 -14.47 -15.63
C PRO A 117 8.90 -15.65 -15.21
N GLN A 118 10.20 -15.42 -15.06
CA GLN A 118 11.16 -16.43 -14.61
C GLN A 118 11.30 -16.46 -13.08
N SER A 119 10.70 -15.52 -12.37
CA SER A 119 10.72 -15.46 -10.91
C SER A 119 9.76 -16.49 -10.31
N PRO A 120 10.13 -17.19 -9.22
CA PRO A 120 9.17 -18.00 -8.47
C PRO A 120 8.02 -17.18 -7.87
N ASP A 121 8.25 -15.86 -7.67
CA ASP A 121 7.26 -14.94 -7.12
C ASP A 121 6.52 -14.12 -8.18
N TYR A 122 6.58 -14.53 -9.47
CA TYR A 122 5.86 -13.87 -10.53
C TYR A 122 4.36 -13.78 -10.24
N LEU A 123 3.80 -12.56 -10.31
CA LEU A 123 2.38 -12.26 -10.07
C LEU A 123 1.68 -11.97 -11.39
N VAL A 124 0.69 -12.79 -11.74
CA VAL A 124 -0.11 -12.64 -12.96
C VAL A 124 -1.41 -11.91 -12.64
N PHE A 125 -1.71 -10.82 -13.35
CA PHE A 125 -2.92 -10.01 -13.15
C PHE A 125 -3.99 -10.30 -14.22
N ASP A 126 -4.29 -11.57 -14.47
CA ASP A 126 -5.26 -12.03 -15.44
C ASP A 126 -6.69 -12.16 -14.90
N ASN A 127 -7.63 -12.55 -15.79
CA ASN A 127 -9.07 -12.64 -15.50
C ASN A 127 -9.54 -13.99 -14.95
N ARG A 128 -8.65 -14.89 -14.53
CA ARG A 128 -9.06 -16.17 -13.89
C ARG A 128 -9.85 -15.91 -12.61
N HIS A 129 -9.67 -14.75 -12.00
CA HIS A 129 -10.44 -14.21 -10.89
C HIS A 129 -10.65 -12.72 -11.10
N SER A 130 -11.65 -12.10 -10.44
CA SER A 130 -11.85 -10.65 -10.53
C SER A 130 -10.91 -9.83 -9.63
N GLN A 131 -10.43 -10.41 -8.54
CA GLN A 131 -9.58 -9.75 -7.54
C GLN A 131 -8.29 -9.12 -8.10
N PRO A 132 -7.60 -9.69 -9.12
CA PRO A 132 -6.40 -9.04 -9.68
C PRO A 132 -6.58 -7.59 -10.11
N LEU A 133 -7.79 -7.16 -10.48
CA LEU A 133 -8.07 -5.76 -10.78
C LEU A 133 -7.88 -4.86 -9.55
N VAL A 134 -8.34 -5.31 -8.38
CA VAL A 134 -8.21 -4.59 -7.11
C VAL A 134 -6.73 -4.49 -6.72
N ASP A 135 -6.03 -5.62 -6.78
CA ASP A 135 -4.62 -5.73 -6.37
C ASP A 135 -3.71 -4.89 -7.30
N ALA A 136 -4.01 -4.90 -8.61
CA ALA A 136 -3.34 -4.04 -9.59
C ALA A 136 -3.58 -2.55 -9.33
N ALA A 137 -4.79 -2.18 -8.91
CA ALA A 137 -5.10 -0.79 -8.57
C ALA A 137 -4.31 -0.30 -7.35
N PHE A 138 -4.14 -1.14 -6.31
CA PHE A 138 -3.26 -0.81 -5.19
C PHE A 138 -1.80 -0.69 -5.62
N LEU A 139 -1.29 -1.61 -6.44
CA LEU A 139 0.05 -1.52 -7.00
C LEU A 139 0.24 -0.23 -7.80
N ALA A 140 -0.69 0.06 -8.72
CA ALA A 140 -0.71 1.28 -9.54
C ALA A 140 -0.68 2.55 -8.66
N GLN A 141 -1.53 2.61 -7.63
CA GLN A 141 -1.57 3.72 -6.69
C GLN A 141 -0.24 3.87 -5.94
N GLY A 142 0.39 2.77 -5.54
CA GLY A 142 1.72 2.79 -4.89
C GLY A 142 2.79 3.39 -5.80
N LEU A 143 2.81 3.00 -7.07
CA LEU A 143 3.75 3.54 -8.05
C LEU A 143 3.51 5.03 -8.33
N LEU A 144 2.25 5.46 -8.43
CA LEU A 144 1.88 6.88 -8.57
C LEU A 144 2.27 7.72 -7.35
N ARG A 145 2.24 7.14 -6.14
CA ARG A 145 2.61 7.81 -4.89
C ARG A 145 4.12 7.89 -4.65
N ALA A 146 4.90 7.05 -5.33
CA ALA A 146 6.36 7.04 -5.23
C ALA A 146 7.02 7.03 -6.62
N PRO A 147 6.72 8.06 -7.48
CA PRO A 147 7.18 8.08 -8.85
C PRO A 147 8.71 8.16 -8.97
N ARG A 148 9.39 8.82 -8.04
CA ARG A 148 10.85 8.93 -8.05
C ARG A 148 11.52 7.71 -7.43
N GLN A 149 11.03 7.28 -6.26
CA GLN A 149 11.73 6.26 -5.46
C GLN A 149 11.34 4.83 -5.83
N LEU A 150 10.17 4.61 -6.44
CA LEU A 150 9.80 3.31 -6.99
C LEU A 150 9.90 3.31 -8.52
N TRP A 151 8.99 3.98 -9.22
CA TRP A 151 8.93 3.92 -10.67
C TRP A 151 10.24 4.33 -11.35
N GLY A 152 10.82 5.45 -10.94
CA GLY A 152 12.07 6.00 -11.51
C GLY A 152 13.32 5.17 -11.22
N ASN A 153 13.29 4.27 -10.23
CA ASN A 153 14.38 3.36 -9.90
C ASN A 153 14.24 1.96 -10.56
N LEU A 154 13.15 1.73 -11.31
CA LEU A 154 12.99 0.51 -12.09
C LEU A 154 13.70 0.64 -13.43
N ASP A 155 14.31 -0.46 -13.87
CA ASP A 155 14.81 -0.55 -15.25
C ASP A 155 13.66 -0.62 -16.26
N SER A 156 13.93 -0.28 -17.52
CA SER A 156 12.94 -0.20 -18.59
C SER A 156 12.23 -1.52 -18.86
N GLU A 157 12.90 -2.65 -18.67
CA GLU A 157 12.30 -3.97 -18.84
C GLU A 157 11.25 -4.22 -17.74
N THR A 158 11.58 -3.93 -16.49
CA THR A 158 10.66 -4.05 -15.35
C THR A 158 9.46 -3.11 -15.50
N GLN A 159 9.70 -1.85 -15.92
CA GLN A 159 8.62 -0.90 -16.21
C GLN A 159 7.69 -1.44 -17.31
N SER A 160 8.23 -1.95 -18.41
CA SER A 160 7.46 -2.54 -19.50
C SER A 160 6.63 -3.76 -19.05
N ARG A 161 7.19 -4.60 -18.19
CA ARG A 161 6.48 -5.74 -17.61
C ARG A 161 5.33 -5.31 -16.70
N ILE A 162 5.55 -4.30 -15.84
CA ILE A 162 4.47 -3.72 -15.01
C ILE A 162 3.35 -3.19 -15.90
N ILE A 163 3.67 -2.42 -16.94
CA ILE A 163 2.66 -1.91 -17.88
C ILE A 163 1.88 -3.06 -18.53
N THR A 164 2.56 -4.14 -18.90
CA THR A 164 1.92 -5.33 -19.48
C THR A 164 0.93 -5.96 -18.51
N GLU A 165 1.31 -6.13 -17.23
CA GLU A 165 0.43 -6.70 -16.22
C GLU A 165 -0.75 -5.76 -15.88
N LEU A 166 -0.54 -4.44 -15.82
CA LEU A 166 -1.62 -3.48 -15.64
C LEU A 166 -2.62 -3.54 -16.81
N LYS A 167 -2.14 -3.55 -18.07
CA LYS A 167 -2.99 -3.68 -19.28
C LYS A 167 -3.73 -5.03 -19.29
N ARG A 168 -3.18 -6.10 -18.75
CA ARG A 168 -3.81 -7.42 -18.65
C ARG A 168 -5.12 -7.38 -17.86
N THR A 169 -5.24 -6.49 -16.85
CA THR A 169 -6.48 -6.31 -16.09
C THR A 169 -7.65 -5.78 -16.92
N ARG A 170 -7.42 -5.27 -18.13
CA ARG A 170 -8.49 -4.80 -19.03
C ARG A 170 -9.46 -5.92 -19.42
N THR A 171 -9.03 -7.17 -19.34
CA THR A 171 -9.90 -8.35 -19.55
C THR A 171 -10.88 -8.60 -18.41
N ILE A 172 -10.70 -7.92 -17.25
CA ILE A 172 -11.57 -8.05 -16.09
C ILE A 172 -12.64 -6.96 -16.16
N LYS A 173 -13.91 -7.38 -16.23
CA LYS A 173 -15.04 -6.45 -16.14
C LYS A 173 -15.26 -6.08 -14.67
N PRO A 174 -15.14 -4.80 -14.28
CA PRO A 174 -15.42 -4.38 -12.91
C PRO A 174 -16.93 -4.49 -12.62
N LYS A 175 -17.26 -4.75 -11.36
CA LYS A 175 -18.65 -4.69 -10.88
C LYS A 175 -19.11 -3.24 -10.81
N GLU A 176 -20.42 -2.99 -10.97
CA GLU A 176 -21.07 -1.68 -10.78
C GLU A 176 -21.09 -1.30 -9.29
N SER A 177 -19.94 -0.90 -8.77
CA SER A 177 -19.68 -0.52 -7.38
C SER A 177 -18.36 0.27 -7.33
N ASN A 178 -17.76 0.44 -6.15
CA ASN A 178 -16.40 0.97 -5.99
C ASN A 178 -15.34 0.27 -6.88
N TRP A 179 -15.64 -0.92 -7.41
CA TRP A 179 -14.75 -1.63 -8.33
C TRP A 179 -14.50 -0.88 -9.64
N LEU A 180 -15.42 -0.01 -10.04
CA LEU A 180 -15.21 0.89 -11.18
C LEU A 180 -14.00 1.80 -10.97
N LEU A 181 -13.80 2.29 -9.73
CA LEU A 181 -12.67 3.16 -9.39
C LEU A 181 -11.32 2.42 -9.39
N PHE A 182 -11.31 1.11 -9.16
CA PHE A 182 -10.08 0.33 -9.33
C PHE A 182 -9.65 0.27 -10.81
N ALA A 183 -10.60 0.10 -11.73
CA ALA A 183 -10.31 0.19 -13.15
C ALA A 183 -9.80 1.60 -13.54
N SER A 184 -10.43 2.65 -13.02
CA SER A 184 -9.98 4.04 -13.21
C SER A 184 -8.57 4.27 -12.69
N MET A 185 -8.21 3.72 -11.53
CA MET A 185 -6.87 3.84 -10.93
C MET A 185 -5.78 3.19 -11.80
N VAL A 186 -6.06 2.01 -12.34
CA VAL A 186 -5.13 1.34 -13.25
C VAL A 186 -4.90 2.17 -14.51
N GLU A 187 -5.98 2.69 -15.11
CA GLU A 187 -5.86 3.52 -16.32
C GLU A 187 -5.20 4.87 -16.04
N ALA A 188 -5.39 5.45 -14.85
CA ALA A 188 -4.67 6.67 -14.43
C ALA A 188 -3.14 6.42 -14.36
N ALA A 189 -2.71 5.27 -13.85
CA ALA A 189 -1.29 4.92 -13.86
C ALA A 189 -0.76 4.68 -15.28
N LEU A 190 -1.53 4.02 -16.15
CA LEU A 190 -1.17 3.84 -17.55
C LEU A 190 -1.05 5.18 -18.28
N LEU A 191 -1.97 6.13 -18.03
CA LEU A 191 -1.89 7.50 -18.56
C LEU A 191 -0.59 8.18 -18.12
N GLU A 192 -0.29 8.17 -16.83
CA GLU A 192 0.89 8.84 -16.27
C GLU A 192 2.21 8.26 -16.82
N PHE A 193 2.30 6.93 -16.91
CA PHE A 193 3.56 6.26 -17.23
C PHE A 193 3.79 6.05 -18.73
N THR A 194 2.73 6.03 -19.55
CA THR A 194 2.86 5.67 -20.98
C THR A 194 2.12 6.61 -21.93
N ASN A 195 1.26 7.46 -21.41
CA ASN A 195 0.30 8.23 -22.19
C ASN A 195 -0.66 7.37 -23.05
N GLU A 196 -0.75 6.05 -22.77
CA GLU A 196 -1.66 5.10 -23.40
C GLU A 196 -2.66 4.56 -22.40
N TYR A 197 -3.92 4.98 -22.48
CA TYR A 197 -4.95 4.58 -21.55
C TYR A 197 -6.29 4.35 -22.24
N ASP A 198 -7.16 3.57 -21.61
CA ASP A 198 -8.55 3.40 -22.01
C ASP A 198 -9.39 4.53 -21.39
N THR A 199 -9.76 5.50 -22.22
CA THR A 199 -10.54 6.69 -21.78
C THR A 199 -11.87 6.28 -21.15
N GLN A 200 -12.55 5.27 -21.70
CA GLN A 200 -13.83 4.82 -21.18
C GLN A 200 -13.65 4.20 -19.78
N ARG A 201 -12.67 3.32 -19.60
CA ARG A 201 -12.39 2.72 -18.29
C ARG A 201 -11.94 3.74 -17.24
N LEU A 202 -11.16 4.76 -17.66
CA LEU A 202 -10.72 5.82 -16.75
C LEU A 202 -11.89 6.64 -16.23
N TYR A 203 -12.75 7.14 -17.11
CA TYR A 203 -13.77 8.12 -16.75
C TYR A 203 -15.12 7.51 -16.36
N TYR A 204 -15.46 6.31 -16.81
CA TYR A 204 -16.76 5.71 -16.52
C TYR A 204 -17.04 5.61 -15.02
N GLY A 205 -16.10 5.06 -14.26
CA GLY A 205 -16.25 4.93 -12.81
C GLY A 205 -16.39 6.28 -12.11
N VAL A 206 -15.52 7.23 -12.47
CA VAL A 206 -15.54 8.59 -11.89
C VAL A 206 -16.88 9.27 -12.15
N ASN A 207 -17.34 9.26 -13.39
CA ASN A 207 -18.62 9.88 -13.77
C ASN A 207 -19.82 9.20 -13.10
N ARG A 208 -19.80 7.84 -12.98
CA ARG A 208 -20.86 7.12 -12.26
C ARG A 208 -20.96 7.56 -10.79
N PHE A 209 -19.83 7.78 -10.12
CA PHE A 209 -19.84 8.27 -8.74
C PHE A 209 -20.32 9.71 -8.68
N LEU A 210 -19.80 10.63 -9.51
CA LEU A 210 -20.13 12.04 -9.46
C LEU A 210 -21.57 12.33 -9.90
N ASP A 211 -22.01 11.74 -11.00
CA ASP A 211 -23.28 12.08 -11.64
C ASP A 211 -24.47 11.32 -11.06
N ASN A 212 -24.26 10.08 -10.57
CA ASN A 212 -25.35 9.21 -10.20
C ASN A 212 -25.38 8.82 -8.71
N TRP A 213 -24.23 8.66 -8.06
CA TRP A 213 -24.19 8.09 -6.70
C TRP A 213 -23.91 9.13 -5.62
N TYR A 214 -23.11 10.15 -5.93
CA TYR A 214 -22.85 11.22 -4.98
C TYR A 214 -24.10 12.11 -4.77
N LYS A 215 -24.51 12.32 -3.52
CA LYS A 215 -25.69 13.07 -3.14
C LYS A 215 -25.40 14.48 -2.59
N GLY A 216 -24.14 14.89 -2.61
CA GLY A 216 -23.75 16.21 -2.12
C GLY A 216 -23.59 16.28 -0.59
N ASP A 217 -23.66 15.15 0.11
CA ASP A 217 -23.63 15.01 1.57
C ASP A 217 -22.27 14.48 2.09
N ALA A 218 -21.25 14.46 1.25
CA ALA A 218 -19.94 13.85 1.49
C ALA A 218 -19.96 12.29 1.61
N TRP A 219 -21.10 11.64 1.31
CA TRP A 219 -21.24 10.17 1.24
C TRP A 219 -21.70 9.73 -0.15
N TYR A 220 -21.40 8.46 -0.51
CA TYR A 220 -21.81 7.82 -1.76
C TYR A 220 -21.97 6.30 -1.60
#